data_cda4d8215b555180d30335519113e8c2
#
_entry.id   cda4d8215b555180d30335519113e8c2
#
_cell.length_a   1.000
_cell.length_b   1.000
_cell.length_c   1.000
_cell.angle_alpha   90.00
_cell.angle_beta   90.00
_cell.angle_gamma   90.00
#
_symmetry.space_group_name_H-M   'P 1'
#
loop_
_entity.id
_entity.type
_entity.pdbx_description
1 polymer ?
#
loop_
_entity_poly.entity_id
_entity_poly.type
_entity_poly.pdbx_seq_one_letter_code
_entity_poly.pdbx_strand_id
1 'polypeptide(L)'
;MGVMPVAKLLLTMSVPMMISMLVQALYNIVDSMFVAKLSENALTAVSLAFPVQNLMIAVGTGTGVGINALVSRALGEKKNEYANSAVNNGIYLAIFSFIGFAIVCGFFAPAFFSVQTDDPQILAYGVEYVRVIGIMSFGLFIQLCAEKLLQSTGKTIYSMATQLIGAVINIILDPIMIFGLFGFPRMEVTG
;
A
#
# COMPACT_ATOMS: atom_id res chain seq x y z
N MET A 1 11.00 -21.29 -14.98
CA MET A 1 9.77 -21.74 -14.33
C MET A 1 9.24 -23.05 -14.93
N GLY A 2 9.14 -23.23 -16.22
CA GLY A 2 8.53 -24.41 -16.87
C GLY A 2 9.23 -25.77 -16.68
N VAL A 3 10.37 -25.86 -16.03
CA VAL A 3 11.15 -27.08 -15.85
C VAL A 3 11.34 -27.46 -14.38
N MET A 4 10.87 -26.63 -13.44
CA MET A 4 10.99 -26.89 -11.99
C MET A 4 9.88 -27.79 -11.48
N PRO A 5 10.18 -28.73 -10.53
CA PRO A 5 9.12 -29.45 -9.81
C PRO A 5 8.16 -28.48 -9.11
N VAL A 6 6.86 -28.75 -9.21
CA VAL A 6 5.80 -27.84 -8.73
C VAL A 6 5.97 -27.48 -7.23
N ALA A 7 6.31 -28.45 -6.39
CA ALA A 7 6.53 -28.22 -4.96
C ALA A 7 7.69 -27.25 -4.68
N LYS A 8 8.80 -27.39 -5.41
CA LYS A 8 9.95 -26.49 -5.27
C LYS A 8 9.61 -25.08 -5.77
N LEU A 9 8.88 -24.97 -6.87
CA LEU A 9 8.43 -23.69 -7.42
C LEU A 9 7.51 -22.97 -6.43
N LEU A 10 6.53 -23.68 -5.87
CA LEU A 10 5.61 -23.13 -4.86
C LEU A 10 6.37 -22.59 -3.64
N LEU A 11 7.28 -23.36 -3.07
CA LEU A 11 8.06 -22.92 -1.91
C LEU A 11 8.93 -21.70 -2.23
N THR A 12 9.60 -21.69 -3.38
CA THR A 12 10.49 -20.59 -3.79
C THR A 12 9.72 -19.29 -4.01
N MET A 13 8.45 -19.34 -4.41
CA MET A 13 7.61 -18.17 -4.61
C MET A 13 6.85 -17.77 -3.34
N SER A 14 6.32 -18.74 -2.58
CA SER A 14 5.47 -18.46 -1.42
C SER A 14 6.26 -17.97 -0.22
N VAL A 15 7.45 -18.53 0.06
CA VAL A 15 8.25 -18.14 1.23
C VAL A 15 8.62 -16.66 1.21
N PRO A 16 9.16 -16.07 0.12
CA PRO A 16 9.41 -14.64 0.06
C PRO A 16 8.14 -13.79 0.24
N MET A 17 6.99 -14.21 -0.33
CA MET A 17 5.72 -13.50 -0.16
C MET A 17 5.23 -13.54 1.30
N MET A 18 5.35 -14.68 1.97
CA MET A 18 4.98 -14.80 3.39
C MET A 18 5.86 -13.92 4.28
N ILE A 19 7.16 -13.88 4.02
CA ILE A 19 8.09 -12.99 4.74
C ILE A 19 7.71 -11.53 4.52
N SER A 20 7.40 -11.14 3.27
CA SER A 20 6.93 -9.78 2.96
C SER A 20 5.68 -9.40 3.73
N MET A 21 4.66 -10.28 3.77
CA MET A 21 3.42 -10.05 4.51
C MET A 21 3.66 -9.94 6.02
N LEU A 22 4.58 -10.76 6.57
CA LEU A 22 4.95 -10.69 7.98
C LEU A 22 5.61 -9.35 8.30
N VAL A 23 6.56 -8.92 7.48
CA VAL A 23 7.23 -7.63 7.64
C VAL A 23 6.25 -6.48 7.54
N GLN A 24 5.30 -6.54 6.59
CA GLN A 24 4.23 -5.55 6.45
C GLN A 24 3.34 -5.49 7.69
N ALA A 25 2.98 -6.62 8.26
CA ALA A 25 2.21 -6.66 9.51
C ALA A 25 3.00 -6.06 10.68
N LEU A 26 4.29 -6.36 10.78
CA LEU A 26 5.15 -5.82 11.83
C LEU A 26 5.30 -4.30 11.73
N TYR A 27 5.55 -3.75 10.56
CA TYR A 27 5.68 -2.30 10.42
C TYR A 27 4.35 -1.59 10.73
N ASN A 28 3.19 -2.13 10.33
CA ASN A 28 1.88 -1.58 10.69
C ASN A 28 1.67 -1.52 12.22
N ILE A 29 2.16 -2.52 12.96
CA ILE A 29 2.11 -2.49 14.43
C ILE A 29 3.01 -1.39 14.97
N VAL A 30 4.22 -1.25 14.44
CA VAL A 30 5.18 -0.23 14.88
C VAL A 30 4.65 1.17 14.61
N ASP A 31 4.09 1.42 13.41
CA ASP A 31 3.46 2.68 13.05
C ASP A 31 2.29 3.03 13.99
N SER A 32 1.39 2.08 14.26
CA SER A 32 0.31 2.26 15.22
C SER A 32 0.81 2.60 16.64
N MET A 33 1.95 2.04 17.05
CA MET A 33 2.58 2.37 18.34
C MET A 33 3.12 3.80 18.38
N PHE A 34 3.65 4.33 17.28
CA PHE A 34 4.10 5.72 17.20
C PHE A 34 2.92 6.68 17.23
N VAL A 35 1.86 6.41 16.47
CA VAL A 35 0.64 7.23 16.45
C VAL A 35 -0.04 7.22 17.84
N ALA A 36 -0.08 6.08 18.53
CA ALA A 36 -0.62 5.98 19.89
C ALA A 36 0.11 6.85 20.92
N LYS A 37 1.39 7.16 20.69
CA LYS A 37 2.15 8.08 21.56
C LYS A 37 1.85 9.56 21.34
N LEU A 38 1.20 9.93 20.25
CA LEU A 38 0.79 11.30 20.00
C LEU A 38 -0.40 11.70 20.89
N SER A 39 -1.53 11.03 20.71
CA SER A 39 -2.74 11.18 21.53
C SER A 39 -3.72 10.05 21.23
N GLU A 40 -4.65 9.80 22.17
CA GLU A 40 -5.74 8.83 21.97
C GLU A 40 -6.66 9.26 20.81
N ASN A 41 -6.88 10.56 20.63
CA ASN A 41 -7.69 11.09 19.54
C ASN A 41 -7.04 10.86 18.17
N ALA A 42 -5.71 10.98 18.07
CA ALA A 42 -4.96 10.67 16.85
C ALA A 42 -5.08 9.19 16.47
N LEU A 43 -4.90 8.30 17.45
CA LEU A 43 -5.04 6.85 17.22
C LEU A 43 -6.48 6.48 16.82
N THR A 44 -7.47 7.11 17.45
CA THR A 44 -8.90 6.91 17.12
C THR A 44 -9.18 7.37 15.68
N ALA A 45 -8.68 8.53 15.28
CA ALA A 45 -8.84 9.06 13.93
C ALA A 45 -8.25 8.12 12.85
N VAL A 46 -7.03 7.62 13.07
CA VAL A 46 -6.40 6.64 12.17
C VAL A 46 -7.18 5.32 12.13
N SER A 47 -7.67 4.85 13.28
CA SER A 47 -8.47 3.63 13.36
C SER A 47 -9.79 3.76 12.59
N LEU A 48 -10.46 4.92 12.66
CA LEU A 48 -11.66 5.21 11.88
C LEU A 48 -11.38 5.33 10.37
N ALA A 49 -10.17 5.71 9.97
CA ALA A 49 -9.74 5.76 8.58
C ALA A 49 -9.42 4.36 7.99
N PHE A 50 -9.22 3.35 8.83
CA PHE A 50 -8.81 2.00 8.42
C PHE A 50 -9.68 1.34 7.33
N PRO A 51 -11.02 1.48 7.30
CA PRO A 51 -11.85 0.96 6.21
C PRO A 51 -11.49 1.58 4.86
N VAL A 52 -11.16 2.87 4.81
CA VAL A 52 -10.76 3.56 3.57
C VAL A 52 -9.41 3.02 3.08
N GLN A 53 -8.43 2.88 3.98
CA GLN A 53 -7.13 2.29 3.66
C GLN A 53 -7.27 0.86 3.12
N ASN A 54 -8.05 0.02 3.80
CA ASN A 54 -8.30 -1.35 3.36
C ASN A 54 -8.97 -1.40 1.98
N LEU A 55 -9.89 -0.50 1.68
CA LEU A 55 -10.51 -0.42 0.36
C LEU A 55 -9.48 -0.07 -0.72
N MET A 56 -8.59 0.89 -0.44
CA MET A 56 -7.50 1.27 -1.37
C MET A 56 -6.56 0.08 -1.63
N ILE A 57 -6.14 -0.61 -0.56
CA ILE A 57 -5.28 -1.80 -0.66
C ILE A 57 -6.00 -2.92 -1.41
N ALA A 58 -7.27 -3.16 -1.14
CA ALA A 58 -8.07 -4.19 -1.80
C ALA A 58 -8.20 -3.95 -3.31
N VAL A 59 -8.48 -2.71 -3.72
CA VAL A 59 -8.57 -2.34 -5.15
C VAL A 59 -7.21 -2.47 -5.82
N GLY A 60 -6.14 -1.93 -5.21
CA GLY A 60 -4.78 -2.01 -5.74
C GLY A 60 -4.28 -3.46 -5.85
N THR A 61 -4.49 -4.25 -4.81
CA THR A 61 -4.09 -5.68 -4.79
C THR A 61 -4.91 -6.50 -5.78
N GLY A 62 -6.24 -6.30 -5.83
CA GLY A 62 -7.12 -7.00 -6.76
C GLY A 62 -6.75 -6.74 -8.22
N THR A 63 -6.53 -5.49 -8.58
CA THR A 63 -6.04 -5.09 -9.91
C THR A 63 -4.67 -5.73 -10.19
N GLY A 64 -3.75 -5.64 -9.24
CA GLY A 64 -2.40 -6.20 -9.37
C GLY A 64 -2.40 -7.72 -9.54
N VAL A 65 -3.24 -8.46 -8.80
CA VAL A 65 -3.37 -9.92 -8.95
C VAL A 65 -3.93 -10.29 -10.33
N GLY A 66 -4.91 -9.53 -10.83
CA GLY A 66 -5.45 -9.73 -12.17
C GLY A 66 -4.36 -9.55 -13.24
N ILE A 67 -3.56 -8.50 -13.15
CA ILE A 67 -2.45 -8.24 -14.06
C ILE A 67 -1.39 -9.34 -13.96
N ASN A 68 -1.04 -9.76 -12.73
CA ASN A 68 -0.09 -10.85 -12.51
C ASN A 68 -0.53 -12.14 -13.23
N ALA A 69 -1.80 -12.51 -13.10
CA ALA A 69 -2.33 -13.71 -13.77
C ALA A 69 -2.24 -13.61 -15.30
N LEU A 70 -2.61 -12.46 -15.88
CA LEU A 70 -2.54 -12.24 -17.33
C LEU A 70 -1.11 -12.25 -17.85
N VAL A 71 -0.20 -11.53 -17.17
CA VAL A 71 1.22 -11.44 -17.59
C VAL A 71 1.91 -12.79 -17.45
N SER A 72 1.71 -13.50 -16.33
CA SER A 72 2.31 -14.82 -16.10
C SER A 72 1.86 -15.82 -17.18
N ARG A 73 0.58 -15.80 -17.53
CA ARG A 73 0.02 -16.66 -18.59
C ARG A 73 0.59 -16.29 -19.96
N ALA A 74 0.61 -15.01 -20.31
CA ALA A 74 1.14 -14.52 -21.59
C ALA A 74 2.61 -14.86 -21.78
N LEU A 75 3.42 -14.73 -20.72
CA LEU A 75 4.83 -15.12 -20.72
C LEU A 75 5.00 -16.65 -20.89
N GLY A 76 4.13 -17.44 -20.24
CA GLY A 76 4.11 -18.91 -20.42
C GLY A 76 3.76 -19.33 -21.84
N GLU A 77 2.85 -18.64 -22.49
CA GLU A 77 2.46 -18.83 -23.89
C GLU A 77 3.43 -18.19 -24.89
N LYS A 78 4.51 -17.52 -24.42
CA LYS A 78 5.50 -16.76 -25.23
C LYS A 78 4.88 -15.63 -26.07
N LYS A 79 3.74 -15.09 -25.64
CA LYS A 79 3.04 -13.97 -26.28
C LYS A 79 3.49 -12.63 -25.67
N ASN A 80 4.70 -12.20 -26.00
CA ASN A 80 5.32 -11.02 -25.39
C ASN A 80 4.54 -9.72 -25.66
N GLU A 81 3.95 -9.55 -26.84
CA GLU A 81 3.14 -8.37 -27.15
C GLU A 81 1.90 -8.28 -26.26
N TYR A 82 1.23 -9.40 -26.02
CA TYR A 82 0.09 -9.46 -25.11
C TYR A 82 0.49 -9.19 -23.66
N ALA A 83 1.66 -9.73 -23.24
CA ALA A 83 2.21 -9.43 -21.92
C ALA A 83 2.47 -7.92 -21.75
N ASN A 84 3.10 -7.27 -22.75
CA ASN A 84 3.34 -5.82 -22.71
C ASN A 84 2.04 -5.02 -22.67
N SER A 85 1.03 -5.40 -23.46
CA SER A 85 -0.29 -4.76 -23.39
C SER A 85 -0.95 -4.90 -22.01
N ALA A 86 -0.86 -6.08 -21.39
CA ALA A 86 -1.38 -6.31 -20.05
C ALA A 86 -0.66 -5.45 -18.99
N VAL A 87 0.66 -5.27 -19.10
CA VAL A 87 1.45 -4.39 -18.23
C VAL A 87 1.00 -2.94 -18.39
N ASN A 88 0.91 -2.44 -19.62
CA ASN A 88 0.48 -1.06 -19.88
C ASN A 88 -0.93 -0.79 -19.34
N ASN A 89 -1.87 -1.70 -19.61
CA ASN A 89 -3.22 -1.58 -19.06
C ASN A 89 -3.23 -1.59 -17.53
N GLY A 90 -2.34 -2.36 -16.92
CA GLY A 90 -2.16 -2.39 -15.47
C GLY A 90 -1.71 -1.05 -14.91
N ILE A 91 -0.76 -0.40 -15.55
CA ILE A 91 -0.29 0.93 -15.16
C ILE A 91 -1.42 1.96 -15.31
N TYR A 92 -2.16 1.94 -16.42
CA TYR A 92 -3.32 2.81 -16.59
C TYR A 92 -4.37 2.60 -15.50
N LEU A 93 -4.70 1.34 -15.17
CA LEU A 93 -5.65 1.04 -14.09
C LEU A 93 -5.14 1.54 -12.73
N ALA A 94 -3.85 1.42 -12.44
CA ALA A 94 -3.26 1.95 -11.21
C ALA A 94 -3.40 3.48 -11.14
N ILE A 95 -3.15 4.19 -12.25
CA ILE A 95 -3.31 5.64 -12.34
C ILE A 95 -4.78 6.04 -12.18
N PHE A 96 -5.71 5.37 -12.86
CA PHE A 96 -7.14 5.65 -12.71
C PHE A 96 -7.64 5.39 -11.29
N SER A 97 -7.19 4.30 -10.65
CA SER A 97 -7.52 4.02 -9.26
C SER A 97 -7.01 5.11 -8.33
N PHE A 98 -5.76 5.55 -8.51
CA PHE A 98 -5.20 6.68 -7.78
C PHE A 98 -6.06 7.94 -7.93
N ILE A 99 -6.36 8.36 -9.16
CA ILE A 99 -7.16 9.56 -9.42
C ILE A 99 -8.55 9.45 -8.77
N GLY A 100 -9.20 8.28 -8.89
CA GLY A 100 -10.49 8.03 -8.27
C GLY A 100 -10.44 8.17 -6.74
N PHE A 101 -9.46 7.54 -6.08
CA PHE A 101 -9.30 7.65 -4.63
C PHE A 101 -8.86 9.05 -4.19
N ALA A 102 -7.99 9.72 -4.92
CA ALA A 102 -7.60 11.11 -4.61
C ALA A 102 -8.80 12.06 -4.63
N ILE A 103 -9.69 11.92 -5.61
CA ILE A 103 -10.93 12.70 -5.68
C ILE A 103 -11.87 12.33 -4.53
N VAL A 104 -12.14 11.05 -4.31
CA VAL A 104 -13.05 10.58 -3.28
C VAL A 104 -12.55 11.00 -1.89
N CYS A 105 -11.31 10.71 -1.55
CA CYS A 105 -10.72 11.07 -0.25
C CYS A 105 -10.63 12.61 -0.08
N GLY A 106 -10.32 13.36 -1.15
CA GLY A 106 -10.24 14.81 -1.09
C GLY A 106 -11.57 15.49 -0.76
N PHE A 107 -12.65 15.05 -1.40
CA PHE A 107 -13.96 15.69 -1.28
C PHE A 107 -14.85 15.06 -0.20
N PHE A 108 -14.85 13.75 -0.05
CA PHE A 108 -15.78 13.03 0.83
C PHE A 108 -15.25 12.75 2.23
N ALA A 109 -13.95 13.00 2.52
CA ALA A 109 -13.40 12.79 3.85
C ALA A 109 -14.19 13.48 4.97
N PRO A 110 -14.61 14.77 4.86
CA PRO A 110 -15.40 15.41 5.92
C PRO A 110 -16.75 14.72 6.15
N ALA A 111 -17.46 14.34 5.09
CA ALA A 111 -18.74 13.66 5.19
C ALA A 111 -18.57 12.26 5.82
N PHE A 112 -17.51 11.55 5.49
CA PHE A 112 -17.20 10.24 6.04
C PHE A 112 -16.96 10.29 7.56
N PHE A 113 -16.18 11.26 8.03
CA PHE A 113 -15.90 11.40 9.46
C PHE A 113 -17.05 12.00 10.26
N SER A 114 -17.84 12.92 9.70
CA SER A 114 -18.99 13.51 10.38
C SER A 114 -20.09 12.50 10.75
N VAL A 115 -20.13 11.37 10.07
CA VAL A 115 -21.06 10.25 10.39
C VAL A 115 -20.50 9.34 11.50
N GLN A 116 -19.17 9.34 11.71
CA GLN A 116 -18.51 8.41 12.63
C GLN A 116 -18.19 9.02 13.99
N THR A 117 -18.01 10.33 14.07
CA THR A 117 -17.63 11.01 15.31
C THR A 117 -18.21 12.41 15.39
N ASP A 118 -18.62 12.80 16.61
CA ASP A 118 -19.04 14.16 16.96
C ASP A 118 -17.89 14.98 17.58
N ASP A 119 -16.73 14.34 17.83
CA ASP A 119 -15.57 15.03 18.40
C ASP A 119 -14.86 15.86 17.33
N PRO A 120 -14.78 17.19 17.46
CA PRO A 120 -14.17 18.05 16.45
C PRO A 120 -12.68 17.78 16.23
N GLN A 121 -11.97 17.30 17.25
CA GLN A 121 -10.53 17.03 17.17
C GLN A 121 -10.26 15.74 16.40
N ILE A 122 -11.02 14.68 16.67
CA ILE A 122 -10.92 13.40 15.92
C ILE A 122 -11.32 13.63 14.48
N LEU A 123 -12.37 14.41 14.23
CA LEU A 123 -12.82 14.76 12.89
C LEU A 123 -11.72 15.51 12.12
N ALA A 124 -11.08 16.50 12.74
CA ALA A 124 -10.01 17.27 12.10
C ALA A 124 -8.82 16.36 11.71
N TYR A 125 -8.32 15.57 12.64
CA TYR A 125 -7.21 14.64 12.39
C TYR A 125 -7.58 13.59 11.32
N GLY A 126 -8.78 13.03 11.38
CA GLY A 126 -9.22 12.02 10.44
C GLY A 126 -9.36 12.55 9.01
N VAL A 127 -9.94 13.74 8.84
CA VAL A 127 -10.10 14.39 7.53
C VAL A 127 -8.73 14.71 6.93
N GLU A 128 -7.82 15.28 7.72
CA GLU A 128 -6.47 15.61 7.28
C GLU A 128 -5.72 14.34 6.87
N TYR A 129 -5.73 13.31 7.69
CA TYR A 129 -5.11 12.03 7.42
C TYR A 129 -5.64 11.38 6.13
N VAL A 130 -6.97 11.24 5.97
CA VAL A 130 -7.56 10.61 4.78
C VAL A 130 -7.28 11.42 3.52
N ARG A 131 -7.22 12.74 3.59
CA ARG A 131 -6.82 13.58 2.46
C ARG A 131 -5.36 13.33 2.05
N VAL A 132 -4.45 13.28 3.02
CA VAL A 132 -3.03 13.03 2.75
C VAL A 132 -2.84 11.65 2.13
N ILE A 133 -3.39 10.59 2.74
CA ILE A 133 -3.25 9.23 2.18
C ILE A 133 -3.92 9.11 0.81
N GLY A 134 -5.04 9.79 0.56
CA GLY A 134 -5.71 9.81 -0.74
C GLY A 134 -4.85 10.46 -1.82
N ILE A 135 -4.26 11.63 -1.54
CA ILE A 135 -3.40 12.35 -2.48
C ILE A 135 -2.07 11.61 -2.70
N MET A 136 -1.50 11.02 -1.63
CA MET A 136 -0.24 10.26 -1.69
C MET A 136 -0.43 8.81 -2.17
N SER A 137 -1.66 8.36 -2.40
CA SER A 137 -1.98 6.99 -2.83
C SER A 137 -1.37 6.60 -4.18
N PHE A 138 -0.88 7.57 -4.97
CA PHE A 138 -0.11 7.30 -6.19
C PHE A 138 1.03 6.31 -5.94
N GLY A 139 1.82 6.55 -4.89
CA GLY A 139 2.91 5.65 -4.51
C GLY A 139 2.43 4.24 -4.20
N LEU A 140 1.34 4.12 -3.43
CA LEU A 140 0.73 2.84 -3.07
C LEU A 140 0.30 2.05 -4.32
N PHE A 141 -0.46 2.65 -5.23
CA PHE A 141 -0.98 1.96 -6.42
C PHE A 141 0.13 1.54 -7.38
N ILE A 142 1.13 2.40 -7.60
CA ILE A 142 2.31 2.07 -8.42
C ILE A 142 3.13 0.98 -7.77
N GLN A 143 3.37 1.03 -6.46
CA GLN A 143 4.10 0.01 -5.73
C GLN A 143 3.39 -1.36 -5.83
N LEU A 144 2.09 -1.42 -5.56
CA LEU A 144 1.32 -2.66 -5.66
C LEU A 144 1.35 -3.24 -7.07
N CYS A 145 1.21 -2.40 -8.10
CA CYS A 145 1.30 -2.81 -9.49
C CYS A 145 2.70 -3.38 -9.82
N ALA A 146 3.76 -2.65 -9.49
CA ALA A 146 5.14 -3.06 -9.73
C ALA A 146 5.50 -4.34 -8.99
N GLU A 147 5.05 -4.50 -7.75
CA GLU A 147 5.23 -5.71 -6.95
C GLU A 147 4.62 -6.93 -7.66
N LYS A 148 3.38 -6.83 -8.12
CA LYS A 148 2.71 -7.93 -8.82
C LYS A 148 3.33 -8.24 -10.17
N LEU A 149 3.87 -7.25 -10.87
CA LEU A 149 4.67 -7.45 -12.09
C LEU A 149 5.98 -8.18 -11.82
N LEU A 150 6.70 -7.86 -10.75
CA LEU A 150 7.88 -8.62 -10.33
C LEU A 150 7.53 -10.07 -9.99
N GLN A 151 6.42 -10.29 -9.30
CA GLN A 151 5.93 -11.62 -8.96
C GLN A 151 5.54 -12.42 -10.21
N SER A 152 4.92 -11.80 -11.23
CA SER A 152 4.54 -12.45 -12.49
C SER A 152 5.72 -12.98 -13.30
N THR A 153 6.89 -12.34 -13.17
CA THR A 153 8.15 -12.79 -13.79
C THR A 153 8.91 -13.82 -12.95
N GLY A 154 8.37 -14.20 -11.76
CA GLY A 154 9.02 -15.12 -10.82
C GLY A 154 10.13 -14.51 -9.98
N LYS A 155 10.32 -13.21 -10.04
CA LYS A 155 11.34 -12.48 -9.28
C LYS A 155 10.81 -12.06 -7.88
N THR A 156 10.20 -13.00 -7.15
CA THR A 156 9.58 -12.76 -5.84
C THR A 156 10.57 -12.29 -4.77
N ILE A 157 11.84 -12.71 -4.86
CA ILE A 157 12.90 -12.26 -3.93
C ILE A 157 13.14 -10.75 -4.07
N TYR A 158 13.08 -10.20 -5.29
CA TYR A 158 13.23 -8.74 -5.48
C TYR A 158 12.03 -7.98 -4.93
N SER A 159 10.82 -8.51 -5.09
CA SER A 159 9.61 -7.95 -4.48
C SER A 159 9.73 -7.94 -2.95
N MET A 160 10.20 -9.02 -2.34
CA MET A 160 10.48 -9.09 -0.91
C MET A 160 11.53 -8.05 -0.49
N ALA A 161 12.63 -7.93 -1.23
CA ALA A 161 13.69 -6.98 -0.90
C ALA A 161 13.21 -5.52 -0.95
N THR A 162 12.41 -5.14 -1.95
CA THR A 162 11.84 -3.79 -2.03
C THR A 162 10.89 -3.49 -0.89
N GLN A 163 10.07 -4.45 -0.46
CA GLN A 163 9.19 -4.29 0.71
C GLN A 163 9.97 -4.19 2.02
N LEU A 164 11.02 -5.00 2.19
CA LEU A 164 11.90 -4.91 3.36
C LEU A 164 12.57 -3.54 3.46
N ILE A 165 13.12 -3.04 2.35
CA ILE A 165 13.73 -1.71 2.29
C ILE A 165 12.69 -0.63 2.64
N GLY A 166 11.50 -0.70 2.04
CA GLY A 166 10.40 0.22 2.34
C GLY A 166 10.02 0.20 3.82
N ALA A 167 9.85 -0.97 4.42
CA ALA A 167 9.51 -1.11 5.83
C ALA A 167 10.61 -0.54 6.76
N VAL A 168 11.88 -0.78 6.45
CA VAL A 168 13.00 -0.21 7.22
C VAL A 168 13.04 1.32 7.10
N ILE A 169 12.82 1.86 5.91
CA ILE A 169 12.75 3.30 5.69
C ILE A 169 11.60 3.91 6.49
N ASN A 170 10.40 3.31 6.47
CA ASN A 170 9.26 3.78 7.24
C ASN A 170 9.54 3.76 8.76
N ILE A 171 10.04 2.67 9.31
CA ILE A 171 10.39 2.58 10.73
C ILE A 171 11.37 3.68 11.16
N ILE A 172 12.25 4.12 10.27
CA ILE A 172 13.21 5.20 10.53
C ILE A 172 12.55 6.58 10.34
N LEU A 173 11.77 6.77 9.27
CA LEU A 173 11.20 8.07 8.93
C LEU A 173 9.98 8.43 9.79
N ASP A 174 9.14 7.44 10.16
CA ASP A 174 7.93 7.69 10.95
C ASP A 174 8.22 8.47 12.24
N PRO A 175 9.15 8.05 13.13
CA PRO A 175 9.45 8.85 14.32
C PRO A 175 10.07 10.21 14.00
N ILE A 176 10.79 10.34 12.89
CA ILE A 176 11.40 11.62 12.49
C ILE A 176 10.31 12.61 12.05
N MET A 177 9.36 12.17 11.24
CA MET A 177 8.31 13.02 10.70
C MET A 177 7.18 13.27 11.72
N ILE A 178 6.77 12.22 12.44
CA ILE A 178 5.70 12.32 13.45
C ILE A 178 6.09 13.27 14.59
N PHE A 179 7.30 13.10 15.14
CA PHE A 179 7.77 13.87 16.30
C PHE A 179 8.60 15.11 15.94
N GLY A 180 8.94 15.31 14.67
CA GLY A 180 9.74 16.44 14.21
C GLY A 180 11.19 16.38 14.67
N LEU A 181 11.84 15.20 14.59
CA LEU A 181 13.24 15.03 14.96
C LEU A 181 14.18 15.56 13.86
N PHE A 182 15.44 15.85 14.23
CA PHE A 182 16.50 16.30 13.30
C PHE A 182 16.19 17.58 12.51
N GLY A 183 15.29 18.44 13.01
CA GLY A 183 14.94 19.71 12.35
C GLY A 183 13.80 19.60 11.31
N PHE A 184 13.17 18.44 11.18
CA PHE A 184 11.95 18.31 10.41
C PHE A 184 10.74 18.95 11.14
N PRO A 185 9.77 19.53 10.41
CA PRO A 185 8.54 20.00 11.03
C PRO A 185 7.78 18.83 11.65
N ARG A 186 7.20 19.04 12.84
CA ARG A 186 6.35 18.05 13.49
C ARG A 186 5.06 17.90 12.69
N MET A 187 4.89 16.77 12.02
CA MET A 187 3.75 16.53 11.13
C MET A 187 2.61 15.76 11.80
N GLU A 188 2.83 15.26 13.03
CA GLU A 188 1.82 14.51 13.81
C GLU A 188 1.19 13.35 13.01
N VAL A 189 -0.13 13.37 12.81
CA VAL A 189 -0.89 12.31 12.11
C VAL A 189 -0.65 12.31 10.60
N THR A 190 -0.11 13.37 10.04
CA THR A 190 0.19 13.50 8.60
C THR A 190 1.63 13.09 8.23
N GLY A 191 2.49 12.86 9.21
CA GLY A 191 3.88 12.39 9.06
C GLY A 191 3.96 10.90 8.96
#